data_6c4973a437bd9c2c6a63973c016f885d
#
_entry.id   6c4973a437bd9c2c6a63973c016f885d
#
_cell.length_a   1.000
_cell.length_b   1.000
_cell.length_c   1.000
_cell.angle_alpha   90.00
_cell.angle_beta   90.00
_cell.angle_gamma   90.00
#
_symmetry.space_group_name_H-M   'P 1'
#
loop_
_entity.id
_entity.type
_entity.pdbx_description
1 polymer ?
#
loop_
_entity_poly.entity_id
_entity_poly.type
_entity_poly.pdbx_seq_one_letter_code
_entity_poly.pdbx_strand_id
1 'polypeptide(L)'
;MNECRVDCRSSRVSDRGRRAVIGFAVALLLGVEASAADRPDAASRGWQALVTRAYLPSDLDQQVFDDLWTTWEEPARSRAERAPLEERRRMAMERYGLTPHPDEPSRSLQYVVDAAGRWTMSCLACHQGQVGGRVIPGLPNSNYALETLTEEIRLVKVRQRKPFGHMDMGSLFLPLGTTNGTTNAVMFGVALMRHRSADLSIVQRPPRLDLVHHDMDAPAWWHYRKRRSLYADGFAPQGHRMLMQFLLVKENGPGRFREWEEEFRDIEAWIESLEPPAWPWPVDAPVAARGRGVFERHCASCHGTYGPGGAYPDRIVDIGEVGTDRVRFDALSRRERRDLNTSWFGHFGDGWGEHAAAQEEREAPAGYVAPPLDGIWATAPYFHNGSVPTLWHVLHPAARPTVWKRTPTGYDRARVGLEVEELAALPRQPDGGPPTSAERRRHFDTSKPGKSAVGHDFADALDDGEKAAVLEYLKTL
;
A
#
# COMPACT_ATOMS: atom_id res chain seq x y z
N MET A 1 16.82 5.28 74.58
CA MET A 1 17.56 4.64 75.71
C MET A 1 18.64 3.77 75.07
N ASN A 2 19.89 4.15 75.41
CA ASN A 2 21.18 3.50 75.30
C ASN A 2 21.67 3.20 73.87
N GLU A 3 22.47 4.01 73.22
CA GLU A 3 23.91 4.39 73.45
C GLU A 3 24.81 3.23 73.96
N CYS A 4 25.78 2.88 73.17
CA CYS A 4 27.16 2.65 73.62
C CYS A 4 28.17 2.84 72.49
N ARG A 5 28.96 3.90 72.69
CA ARG A 5 30.28 4.13 72.04
C ARG A 5 31.33 3.31 72.80
N VAL A 6 32.48 3.00 72.14
CA VAL A 6 33.87 3.05 72.65
C VAL A 6 34.79 2.67 71.47
N ASP A 7 35.54 3.51 70.87
CA ASP A 7 36.78 4.23 71.12
C ASP A 7 38.07 3.42 70.93
N CYS A 8 38.85 3.92 69.97
CA CYS A 8 40.31 4.12 69.86
C CYS A 8 41.30 3.11 70.47
N ARG A 9 42.28 2.71 69.69
CA ARG A 9 43.66 3.17 69.84
C ARG A 9 44.62 2.60 68.80
N SER A 10 45.49 3.48 68.40
CA SER A 10 46.65 3.38 67.53
C SER A 10 47.78 2.48 68.06
N SER A 11 48.57 1.87 67.22
CA SER A 11 50.02 1.71 67.43
C SER A 11 50.76 1.67 66.08
N ARG A 12 51.72 2.59 66.01
CA ARG A 12 52.78 2.60 64.93
C ARG A 12 53.85 1.61 65.31
N VAL A 13 54.38 0.85 64.36
CA VAL A 13 55.79 0.44 64.34
C VAL A 13 56.29 0.42 62.90
N SER A 14 57.42 1.09 62.70
CA SER A 14 58.26 1.20 61.56
C SER A 14 59.03 -0.10 61.25
N ASP A 15 59.37 -0.52 60.09
CA ASP A 15 60.62 -0.20 59.38
C ASP A 15 60.88 -1.17 58.22
N ARG A 16 61.41 -0.59 57.16
CA ARG A 16 62.41 -1.09 56.18
C ARG A 16 62.18 -2.36 55.35
N GLY A 17 62.01 -2.13 54.07
CA GLY A 17 62.94 -2.66 53.09
C GLY A 17 62.53 -3.85 52.26
N ARG A 18 62.13 -3.62 51.07
CA ARG A 18 62.71 -4.23 49.82
C ARG A 18 61.91 -3.77 48.59
N ARG A 19 62.58 -3.13 47.65
CA ARG A 19 62.08 -2.79 46.35
C ARG A 19 61.87 -4.08 45.55
N ALA A 20 60.62 -4.32 45.15
CA ALA A 20 60.28 -5.20 44.05
C ALA A 20 59.54 -4.37 42.99
N VAL A 21 60.18 -4.19 41.87
CA VAL A 21 59.60 -3.56 40.68
C VAL A 21 58.63 -4.58 40.11
N ILE A 22 57.33 -4.34 40.25
CA ILE A 22 56.30 -5.05 39.49
C ILE A 22 55.79 -4.08 38.42
N GLY A 23 56.19 -4.35 37.18
CA GLY A 23 55.66 -3.66 36.03
C GLY A 23 54.19 -3.97 35.85
N PHE A 24 53.33 -2.97 36.03
CA PHE A 24 51.92 -3.03 35.63
C PHE A 24 51.87 -2.78 34.12
N ALA A 25 51.63 -3.84 33.34
CA ALA A 25 51.19 -3.71 31.97
C ALA A 25 49.73 -3.22 31.99
N VAL A 26 49.51 -1.95 31.75
CA VAL A 26 48.18 -1.39 31.46
C VAL A 26 47.85 -1.84 30.03
N ALA A 27 47.05 -2.89 29.90
CA ALA A 27 46.39 -3.21 28.66
C ALA A 27 45.34 -2.14 28.42
N LEU A 28 45.62 -1.19 27.50
CA LEU A 28 44.61 -0.32 26.91
C LEU A 28 43.64 -1.21 26.13
N LEU A 29 42.53 -1.56 26.72
CA LEU A 29 41.34 -1.99 26.00
C LEU A 29 40.83 -0.75 25.26
N LEU A 30 41.25 -0.56 24.02
CA LEU A 30 40.54 0.28 23.04
C LEU A 30 39.21 -0.40 22.78
N GLY A 31 38.21 -0.06 23.61
CA GLY A 31 36.81 -0.29 23.27
C GLY A 31 36.52 0.59 22.04
N VAL A 32 36.40 -0.04 20.90
CA VAL A 32 35.79 0.61 19.73
C VAL A 32 34.33 0.83 20.12
N GLU A 33 34.05 1.99 20.71
CA GLU A 33 32.69 2.50 20.76
C GLU A 33 32.31 2.71 19.29
N ALA A 34 31.49 1.80 18.74
CA ALA A 34 30.83 2.05 17.47
C ALA A 34 30.05 3.37 17.62
N SER A 35 30.52 4.35 16.88
CA SER A 35 29.93 5.70 16.87
C SER A 35 28.43 5.57 16.61
N ALA A 36 27.62 6.30 17.35
CA ALA A 36 26.17 6.40 17.13
C ALA A 36 25.81 6.91 15.71
N ALA A 37 26.80 7.39 14.96
CA ALA A 37 26.69 7.85 13.58
C ALA A 37 26.59 6.69 12.54
N ASP A 38 26.82 5.42 12.91
CA ASP A 38 26.84 4.28 11.99
C ASP A 38 25.53 3.46 11.98
N ARG A 39 24.51 3.83 12.79
CA ARG A 39 23.21 3.16 12.72
C ARG A 39 22.36 3.84 11.64
N PRO A 40 21.80 3.06 10.69
CA PRO A 40 20.84 3.61 9.73
C PRO A 40 19.71 4.37 10.45
N ASP A 41 19.24 5.47 9.85
CA ASP A 41 18.08 6.18 10.37
C ASP A 41 16.79 5.33 10.31
N ALA A 42 15.73 5.78 10.97
CA ALA A 42 14.47 5.04 11.05
C ALA A 42 13.90 4.75 9.65
N ALA A 43 13.92 5.74 8.74
CA ALA A 43 13.40 5.55 7.39
C ALA A 43 14.20 4.50 6.60
N SER A 44 15.53 4.53 6.70
CA SER A 44 16.40 3.53 6.08
C SER A 44 16.14 2.12 6.63
N ARG A 45 15.95 1.98 7.96
CA ARG A 45 15.58 0.68 8.56
C ARG A 45 14.20 0.22 8.08
N GLY A 46 13.23 1.13 7.99
CA GLY A 46 11.90 0.85 7.48
C GLY A 46 11.90 0.33 6.05
N TRP A 47 12.68 0.95 5.16
CA TRP A 47 12.89 0.43 3.80
C TRP A 47 13.51 -0.97 3.81
N GLN A 48 14.57 -1.18 4.58
CA GLN A 48 15.19 -2.51 4.69
C GLN A 48 14.19 -3.55 5.20
N ALA A 49 13.36 -3.22 6.19
CA ALA A 49 12.32 -4.11 6.68
C ALA A 49 11.31 -4.49 5.56
N LEU A 50 10.86 -3.53 4.75
CA LEU A 50 9.92 -3.78 3.65
C LEU A 50 10.48 -4.73 2.57
N VAL A 51 11.77 -4.65 2.26
CA VAL A 51 12.39 -5.43 1.18
C VAL A 51 13.03 -6.74 1.64
N THR A 52 13.23 -6.95 2.97
CA THR A 52 13.91 -8.14 3.48
C THR A 52 13.10 -8.98 4.46
N ARG A 53 12.04 -8.41 5.09
CA ARG A 53 11.29 -9.12 6.14
C ARG A 53 10.01 -9.73 5.60
N ALA A 54 9.85 -11.03 5.82
CA ALA A 54 8.62 -11.76 5.53
C ALA A 54 7.69 -11.71 6.75
N TYR A 55 6.61 -10.93 6.68
CA TYR A 55 5.60 -10.81 7.75
C TYR A 55 4.42 -11.77 7.57
N LEU A 56 4.30 -12.38 6.42
CA LEU A 56 3.26 -13.35 6.06
C LEU A 56 3.88 -14.71 5.77
N PRO A 57 3.10 -15.79 5.78
CA PRO A 57 3.53 -17.05 5.20
C PRO A 57 3.83 -16.89 3.70
N SER A 58 4.72 -17.73 3.18
CA SER A 58 5.07 -17.74 1.76
C SER A 58 3.86 -18.07 0.89
N ASP A 59 3.69 -17.32 -0.19
CA ASP A 59 2.62 -17.54 -1.18
C ASP A 59 2.98 -18.65 -2.18
N LEU A 60 4.25 -18.70 -2.59
CA LEU A 60 4.76 -19.64 -3.59
C LEU A 60 6.27 -19.85 -3.39
N ASP A 61 6.82 -20.82 -4.08
CA ASP A 61 8.27 -21.01 -4.20
C ASP A 61 8.75 -20.72 -5.64
N GLN A 62 10.07 -20.67 -5.79
CA GLN A 62 10.71 -20.35 -7.08
C GLN A 62 10.28 -21.30 -8.20
N GLN A 63 10.09 -22.59 -7.91
CA GLN A 63 9.66 -23.57 -8.91
C GLN A 63 8.23 -23.27 -9.40
N VAL A 64 7.32 -22.89 -8.48
CA VAL A 64 5.96 -22.48 -8.86
C VAL A 64 6.03 -21.25 -9.76
N PHE A 65 6.85 -20.25 -9.40
CA PHE A 65 7.01 -19.04 -10.21
C PHE A 65 7.55 -19.36 -11.61
N ASP A 66 8.57 -20.20 -11.70
CA ASP A 66 9.19 -20.57 -12.99
C ASP A 66 8.26 -21.37 -13.88
N ASP A 67 7.22 -22.04 -13.34
CA ASP A 67 6.24 -22.83 -14.07
C ASP A 67 4.91 -22.12 -14.34
N LEU A 68 4.73 -20.85 -13.91
CA LEU A 68 3.49 -20.08 -14.13
C LEU A 68 3.09 -20.01 -15.60
N TRP A 69 4.07 -19.88 -16.51
CA TRP A 69 3.83 -19.81 -17.96
C TRP A 69 3.02 -21.00 -18.50
N THR A 70 3.08 -22.16 -17.84
CA THR A 70 2.33 -23.36 -18.26
C THR A 70 0.81 -23.19 -18.18
N THR A 71 0.35 -22.18 -17.45
CA THR A 71 -1.08 -21.86 -17.27
C THR A 71 -1.58 -20.78 -18.22
N TRP A 72 -0.68 -20.13 -18.97
CA TRP A 72 -1.03 -19.00 -19.81
C TRP A 72 -1.82 -19.42 -21.04
N GLU A 73 -2.65 -18.51 -21.53
CA GLU A 73 -3.37 -18.64 -22.77
C GLU A 73 -2.44 -18.42 -24.00
N GLU A 74 -2.85 -18.94 -25.17
CA GLU A 74 -2.15 -18.66 -26.42
C GLU A 74 -2.34 -17.18 -26.86
N PRO A 75 -1.38 -16.55 -27.52
CA PRO A 75 -0.06 -17.10 -27.93
C PRO A 75 1.05 -16.96 -26.88
N ALA A 76 0.74 -16.44 -25.68
CA ALA A 76 1.73 -16.17 -24.63
C ALA A 76 2.42 -17.46 -24.16
N ARG A 77 1.66 -18.55 -24.00
CA ARG A 77 2.18 -19.84 -23.59
C ARG A 77 3.20 -20.39 -24.56
N SER A 78 2.86 -20.48 -25.86
CA SER A 78 3.79 -20.97 -26.89
C SER A 78 5.05 -20.10 -27.03
N ARG A 79 4.94 -18.78 -26.76
CA ARG A 79 6.11 -17.90 -26.74
C ARG A 79 7.00 -18.21 -25.54
N ALA A 80 6.42 -18.39 -24.36
CA ALA A 80 7.15 -18.71 -23.15
C ALA A 80 7.80 -20.11 -23.21
N GLU A 81 7.16 -21.09 -23.83
CA GLU A 81 7.70 -22.44 -24.01
C GLU A 81 9.03 -22.42 -24.77
N ARG A 82 9.13 -21.58 -25.80
CA ARG A 82 10.35 -21.43 -26.62
C ARG A 82 11.41 -20.51 -25.99
N ALA A 83 11.04 -19.74 -24.98
CA ALA A 83 11.92 -18.75 -24.36
C ALA A 83 12.90 -19.41 -23.36
N PRO A 84 14.12 -18.91 -23.19
CA PRO A 84 15.00 -19.31 -22.08
C PRO A 84 14.38 -18.87 -20.74
N LEU A 85 14.86 -19.45 -19.63
CA LEU A 85 14.32 -19.25 -18.29
C LEU A 85 14.23 -17.77 -17.90
N GLU A 86 15.29 -17.01 -18.11
CA GLU A 86 15.34 -15.58 -17.75
C GLU A 86 14.29 -14.76 -18.52
N GLU A 87 14.09 -15.06 -19.79
CA GLU A 87 13.05 -14.42 -20.59
C GLU A 87 11.66 -14.80 -20.10
N ARG A 88 11.43 -16.07 -19.72
CA ARG A 88 10.16 -16.50 -19.10
C ARG A 88 9.86 -15.75 -17.81
N ARG A 89 10.87 -15.57 -16.96
CA ARG A 89 10.76 -14.79 -15.71
C ARG A 89 10.40 -13.35 -16.02
N ARG A 90 11.04 -12.72 -17.01
CA ARG A 90 10.71 -11.36 -17.45
C ARG A 90 9.26 -11.27 -17.95
N MET A 91 8.83 -12.23 -18.77
CA MET A 91 7.44 -12.31 -19.24
C MET A 91 6.46 -12.47 -18.07
N ALA A 92 6.80 -13.24 -17.03
CA ALA A 92 5.97 -13.37 -15.85
C ALA A 92 5.91 -12.04 -15.05
N MET A 93 7.05 -11.36 -14.86
CA MET A 93 7.08 -10.03 -14.24
C MET A 93 6.14 -9.05 -14.96
N GLU A 94 6.22 -8.96 -16.29
CA GLU A 94 5.36 -8.10 -17.09
C GLU A 94 3.88 -8.49 -16.98
N ARG A 95 3.57 -9.79 -17.08
CA ARG A 95 2.19 -10.30 -17.03
C ARG A 95 1.49 -9.94 -15.73
N TYR A 96 2.19 -10.02 -14.62
CA TYR A 96 1.60 -9.79 -13.30
C TYR A 96 1.83 -8.38 -12.75
N GLY A 97 2.47 -7.49 -13.52
CA GLY A 97 2.75 -6.13 -13.09
C GLY A 97 3.75 -6.08 -11.93
N LEU A 98 4.72 -7.00 -11.93
CA LEU A 98 5.79 -7.05 -10.95
C LEU A 98 6.97 -6.21 -11.42
N THR A 99 7.63 -5.54 -10.49
CA THR A 99 8.77 -4.66 -10.74
C THR A 99 10.06 -5.40 -10.36
N PRO A 100 11.04 -5.52 -11.25
CA PRO A 100 12.33 -6.13 -10.91
C PRO A 100 13.01 -5.40 -9.76
N HIS A 101 13.61 -6.16 -8.85
CA HIS A 101 14.43 -5.60 -7.78
C HIS A 101 15.67 -4.93 -8.38
N PRO A 102 16.05 -3.70 -7.96
CA PRO A 102 17.16 -2.96 -8.57
C PRO A 102 18.50 -3.69 -8.46
N ASP A 103 18.76 -4.37 -7.34
CA ASP A 103 20.02 -5.06 -7.08
C ASP A 103 20.00 -6.53 -7.55
N GLU A 104 18.81 -7.15 -7.67
CA GLU A 104 18.62 -8.53 -8.10
C GLU A 104 17.46 -8.62 -9.10
N PRO A 105 17.65 -8.29 -10.37
CA PRO A 105 16.57 -8.22 -11.38
C PRO A 105 15.77 -9.52 -11.59
N SER A 106 16.28 -10.66 -11.14
CA SER A 106 15.56 -11.94 -11.15
C SER A 106 14.46 -12.05 -10.07
N ARG A 107 14.45 -11.13 -9.10
CA ARG A 107 13.45 -11.03 -8.02
C ARG A 107 12.54 -9.84 -8.25
N SER A 108 11.36 -9.89 -7.66
CA SER A 108 10.42 -8.78 -7.65
C SER A 108 10.57 -7.94 -6.39
N LEU A 109 10.43 -6.62 -6.50
CA LEU A 109 10.31 -5.72 -5.34
C LEU A 109 9.06 -6.00 -4.50
N GLN A 110 8.00 -6.54 -5.10
CA GLN A 110 6.73 -6.81 -4.45
C GLN A 110 6.76 -8.06 -3.55
N TYR A 111 7.82 -8.84 -3.62
CA TYR A 111 7.97 -10.06 -2.83
C TYR A 111 9.32 -10.11 -2.12
N VAL A 112 9.30 -10.50 -0.86
CA VAL A 112 10.50 -10.94 -0.16
C VAL A 112 10.76 -12.40 -0.52
N VAL A 113 11.95 -12.69 -1.04
CA VAL A 113 12.34 -14.05 -1.42
C VAL A 113 13.47 -14.51 -0.50
N ASP A 114 13.22 -15.56 0.27
CA ASP A 114 14.22 -16.10 1.21
C ASP A 114 15.26 -17.00 0.52
N ALA A 115 16.27 -17.43 1.29
CA ALA A 115 17.34 -18.29 0.81
C ALA A 115 16.85 -19.68 0.32
N ALA A 116 15.67 -20.12 0.74
CA ALA A 116 15.04 -21.34 0.27
C ALA A 116 14.18 -21.14 -1.01
N GLY A 117 14.20 -19.94 -1.57
CA GLY A 117 13.42 -19.59 -2.76
C GLY A 117 11.92 -19.45 -2.49
N ARG A 118 11.51 -19.18 -1.25
CA ARG A 118 10.11 -18.94 -0.88
C ARG A 118 9.77 -17.47 -1.01
N TRP A 119 8.69 -17.18 -1.71
CA TRP A 119 8.20 -15.84 -2.04
C TRP A 119 7.07 -15.45 -1.09
N THR A 120 7.25 -14.35 -0.38
CA THR A 120 6.24 -13.77 0.51
C THR A 120 5.87 -12.38 0.04
N MET A 121 4.59 -12.15 -0.19
CA MET A 121 4.09 -10.82 -0.60
C MET A 121 4.38 -9.78 0.48
N SER A 122 4.86 -8.61 0.06
CA SER A 122 5.10 -7.45 0.91
C SER A 122 4.11 -6.32 0.62
N CYS A 123 4.13 -5.26 1.44
CA CYS A 123 3.31 -4.07 1.22
C CYS A 123 3.61 -3.39 -0.13
N LEU A 124 4.83 -3.57 -0.65
CA LEU A 124 5.25 -3.05 -1.94
C LEU A 124 4.50 -3.69 -3.12
N ALA A 125 3.78 -4.80 -2.92
CA ALA A 125 2.94 -5.41 -3.96
C ALA A 125 1.90 -4.41 -4.50
N CYS A 126 1.24 -3.65 -3.62
CA CYS A 126 0.28 -2.62 -4.00
C CYS A 126 0.88 -1.21 -4.05
N HIS A 127 2.03 -0.96 -3.38
CA HIS A 127 2.58 0.38 -3.20
C HIS A 127 3.98 0.57 -3.83
N GLN A 128 4.32 -0.23 -4.85
CA GLN A 128 5.54 -0.06 -5.63
C GLN A 128 5.24 -0.19 -7.12
N GLY A 129 4.68 0.88 -7.67
CA GLY A 129 4.32 0.98 -9.08
C GLY A 129 5.40 1.64 -9.93
N GLN A 130 5.09 1.76 -11.21
CA GLN A 130 5.90 2.46 -12.19
C GLN A 130 5.03 3.31 -13.11
N VAL A 131 5.56 4.44 -13.55
CA VAL A 131 4.92 5.32 -14.53
C VAL A 131 5.96 5.85 -15.50
N GLY A 132 5.64 5.87 -16.79
CA GLY A 132 6.58 6.32 -17.82
C GLY A 132 7.91 5.56 -17.83
N GLY A 133 7.91 4.27 -17.48
CA GLY A 133 9.11 3.42 -17.38
C GLY A 133 9.98 3.68 -16.14
N ARG A 134 9.53 4.51 -15.19
CA ARG A 134 10.24 4.82 -13.94
C ARG A 134 9.53 4.19 -12.75
N VAL A 135 10.27 3.46 -11.94
CA VAL A 135 9.82 2.95 -10.65
C VAL A 135 9.84 4.10 -9.65
N ILE A 136 8.73 4.35 -8.96
CA ILE A 136 8.58 5.45 -8.00
C ILE A 136 8.19 4.85 -6.65
N PRO A 137 9.00 5.06 -5.59
CA PRO A 137 8.70 4.56 -4.25
C PRO A 137 7.36 5.10 -3.74
N GLY A 138 6.52 4.20 -3.22
CA GLY A 138 5.20 4.57 -2.69
C GLY A 138 4.13 4.84 -3.74
N LEU A 139 4.43 4.69 -5.03
CA LEU A 139 3.44 4.79 -6.10
C LEU A 139 2.48 3.60 -6.07
N PRO A 140 1.17 3.80 -6.22
CA PRO A 140 0.22 2.72 -6.43
C PRO A 140 0.63 1.80 -7.58
N ASN A 141 0.60 0.47 -7.36
CA ASN A 141 0.87 -0.49 -8.42
C ASN A 141 -0.39 -0.81 -9.23
N SER A 142 -0.80 0.10 -10.07
CA SER A 142 -1.98 -0.03 -10.92
C SER A 142 -1.86 -1.09 -12.03
N ASN A 143 -0.75 -1.86 -12.06
CA ASN A 143 -0.53 -2.99 -12.98
C ASN A 143 -0.66 -4.36 -12.30
N TYR A 144 -0.69 -4.40 -10.96
CA TYR A 144 -0.60 -5.65 -10.23
C TYR A 144 -1.79 -6.57 -10.51
N ALA A 145 -1.53 -7.69 -11.15
CA ALA A 145 -2.55 -8.68 -11.52
C ALA A 145 -2.74 -9.72 -10.41
N LEU A 146 -3.03 -9.28 -9.18
CA LEU A 146 -3.03 -10.08 -7.95
C LEU A 146 -3.92 -11.32 -8.06
N GLU A 147 -5.18 -11.16 -8.47
CA GLU A 147 -6.12 -12.29 -8.59
C GLU A 147 -5.69 -13.27 -9.68
N THR A 148 -5.19 -12.76 -10.83
CA THR A 148 -4.69 -13.61 -11.92
C THR A 148 -3.46 -14.41 -11.47
N LEU A 149 -2.51 -13.76 -10.80
CA LEU A 149 -1.33 -14.42 -10.26
C LEU A 149 -1.70 -15.51 -9.25
N THR A 150 -2.60 -15.21 -8.30
CA THR A 150 -3.05 -16.17 -7.28
C THR A 150 -3.78 -17.37 -7.90
N GLU A 151 -4.64 -17.13 -8.89
CA GLU A 151 -5.34 -18.19 -9.63
C GLU A 151 -4.33 -19.11 -10.37
N GLU A 152 -3.36 -18.52 -11.06
CA GLU A 152 -2.36 -19.27 -11.81
C GLU A 152 -1.36 -20.00 -10.89
N ILE A 153 -0.95 -19.39 -9.74
CA ILE A 153 -0.19 -20.08 -8.68
C ILE A 153 -0.95 -21.34 -8.22
N ARG A 154 -2.24 -21.20 -7.92
CA ARG A 154 -3.07 -22.32 -7.47
C ARG A 154 -3.14 -23.46 -8.48
N LEU A 155 -3.26 -23.14 -9.77
CA LEU A 155 -3.26 -24.15 -10.85
C LEU A 155 -1.91 -24.88 -10.93
N VAL A 156 -0.79 -24.16 -10.83
CA VAL A 156 0.55 -24.78 -10.83
C VAL A 156 0.73 -25.66 -9.59
N LYS A 157 0.33 -25.18 -8.39
CA LYS A 157 0.41 -25.96 -7.14
C LYS A 157 -0.40 -27.27 -7.24
N VAL A 158 -1.58 -27.26 -7.84
CA VAL A 158 -2.36 -28.48 -8.09
C VAL A 158 -1.56 -29.48 -8.94
N ARG A 159 -0.97 -29.04 -10.04
CA ARG A 159 -0.15 -29.87 -10.93
C ARG A 159 1.08 -30.42 -10.23
N GLN A 160 1.72 -29.62 -9.38
CA GLN A 160 2.91 -29.99 -8.62
C GLN A 160 2.59 -30.71 -7.30
N ARG A 161 1.29 -30.89 -6.95
CA ARG A 161 0.84 -31.48 -5.68
C ARG A 161 1.36 -30.73 -4.44
N LYS A 162 1.50 -29.40 -4.53
CA LYS A 162 1.90 -28.54 -3.44
C LYS A 162 0.71 -28.05 -2.62
N PRO A 163 0.88 -27.76 -1.32
CA PRO A 163 -0.19 -27.27 -0.47
C PRO A 163 -0.61 -25.85 -0.86
N PHE A 164 -1.88 -25.54 -0.61
CA PHE A 164 -2.41 -24.19 -0.76
C PHE A 164 -2.00 -23.30 0.43
N GLY A 165 -1.64 -22.07 0.15
CA GLY A 165 -1.38 -21.02 1.13
C GLY A 165 -2.64 -20.21 1.48
N HIS A 166 -2.46 -19.19 2.31
CA HIS A 166 -3.57 -18.34 2.77
C HIS A 166 -4.21 -17.53 1.62
N MET A 167 -3.43 -17.05 0.65
CA MET A 167 -3.95 -16.32 -0.51
C MET A 167 -4.73 -17.25 -1.44
N ASP A 168 -4.23 -18.46 -1.69
CA ASP A 168 -4.93 -19.46 -2.50
C ASP A 168 -6.32 -19.78 -1.95
N MET A 169 -6.41 -19.95 -0.63
CA MET A 169 -7.67 -20.24 0.04
C MET A 169 -8.58 -19.01 0.13
N GLY A 170 -8.02 -17.85 0.47
CA GLY A 170 -8.80 -16.61 0.61
C GLY A 170 -9.52 -16.22 -0.67
N SER A 171 -8.84 -16.30 -1.81
CA SER A 171 -9.39 -15.93 -3.12
C SER A 171 -10.50 -16.86 -3.62
N LEU A 172 -10.66 -18.04 -3.03
CA LEU A 172 -11.81 -18.92 -3.33
C LEU A 172 -13.12 -18.42 -2.71
N PHE A 173 -13.03 -17.62 -1.65
CA PHE A 173 -14.20 -17.08 -0.95
C PHE A 173 -14.52 -15.64 -1.33
N LEU A 174 -13.48 -14.86 -1.62
CA LEU A 174 -13.60 -13.46 -1.97
C LEU A 174 -12.51 -13.11 -3.00
N PRO A 175 -12.86 -12.64 -4.20
CA PRO A 175 -11.86 -12.20 -5.18
C PRO A 175 -10.93 -11.13 -4.60
N LEU A 176 -9.62 -11.25 -4.87
CA LEU A 176 -8.60 -10.28 -4.41
C LEU A 176 -8.66 -8.96 -5.17
N GLY A 177 -9.20 -8.99 -6.40
CA GLY A 177 -9.44 -7.85 -7.26
C GLY A 177 -10.04 -8.34 -8.58
N THR A 178 -10.98 -7.61 -9.16
CA THR A 178 -11.65 -8.01 -10.42
C THR A 178 -11.07 -7.31 -11.65
N THR A 179 -10.16 -6.34 -11.44
CA THR A 179 -9.36 -5.69 -12.50
C THR A 179 -7.90 -5.64 -12.05
N ASN A 180 -6.97 -5.79 -12.98
CA ASN A 180 -5.55 -5.64 -12.68
C ASN A 180 -5.29 -4.21 -12.15
N GLY A 181 -4.51 -4.12 -11.09
CA GLY A 181 -4.22 -2.86 -10.39
C GLY A 181 -5.20 -2.52 -9.27
N THR A 182 -6.34 -3.19 -9.17
CA THR A 182 -7.28 -3.01 -8.06
C THR A 182 -7.15 -4.13 -7.04
N THR A 183 -7.60 -3.87 -5.82
CA THR A 183 -7.57 -4.82 -4.71
C THR A 183 -8.82 -4.72 -3.85
N ASN A 184 -9.21 -5.83 -3.26
CA ASN A 184 -10.26 -5.91 -2.25
C ASN A 184 -9.68 -6.04 -0.82
N ALA A 185 -8.48 -5.50 -0.60
CA ALA A 185 -7.71 -5.67 0.63
C ALA A 185 -8.48 -5.22 1.89
N VAL A 186 -9.29 -4.16 1.80
CA VAL A 186 -10.08 -3.66 2.94
C VAL A 186 -11.08 -4.71 3.42
N MET A 187 -11.81 -5.36 2.52
CA MET A 187 -12.76 -6.41 2.91
C MET A 187 -12.05 -7.66 3.44
N PHE A 188 -10.88 -8.01 2.89
CA PHE A 188 -10.03 -9.05 3.46
C PHE A 188 -9.59 -8.70 4.88
N GLY A 189 -9.14 -7.46 5.13
CA GLY A 189 -8.78 -6.97 6.47
C GLY A 189 -9.94 -7.09 7.45
N VAL A 190 -11.14 -6.69 7.04
CA VAL A 190 -12.37 -6.82 7.84
C VAL A 190 -12.72 -8.29 8.10
N ALA A 191 -12.64 -9.14 7.08
CA ALA A 191 -12.90 -10.58 7.23
C ALA A 191 -11.93 -11.23 8.23
N LEU A 192 -10.64 -10.90 8.14
CA LEU A 192 -9.63 -11.39 9.06
C LEU A 192 -9.82 -10.82 10.49
N MET A 193 -10.21 -9.55 10.61
CA MET A 193 -10.49 -8.92 11.91
C MET A 193 -11.68 -9.57 12.62
N ARG A 194 -12.67 -10.13 11.90
CA ARG A 194 -13.78 -10.89 12.50
C ARG A 194 -13.35 -12.14 13.27
N HIS A 195 -12.17 -12.68 12.93
CA HIS A 195 -11.57 -13.81 13.64
C HIS A 195 -10.69 -13.37 14.82
N ARG A 196 -10.73 -12.09 15.22
CA ARG A 196 -9.93 -11.53 16.29
C ARG A 196 -10.79 -10.81 17.31
N SER A 197 -10.37 -10.91 18.56
CA SER A 197 -10.82 -10.00 19.63
C SER A 197 -10.05 -8.69 19.56
N ALA A 198 -10.39 -7.74 20.40
CA ALA A 198 -9.74 -6.43 20.42
C ALA A 198 -8.23 -6.51 20.71
N ASP A 199 -7.76 -7.52 21.45
CA ASP A 199 -6.33 -7.78 21.73
C ASP A 199 -5.63 -8.62 20.65
N LEU A 200 -6.29 -8.85 19.53
CA LEU A 200 -5.88 -9.68 18.39
C LEU A 200 -5.83 -11.19 18.67
N SER A 201 -6.31 -11.67 19.81
CA SER A 201 -6.48 -13.10 20.07
C SER A 201 -7.49 -13.72 19.12
N ILE A 202 -7.27 -15.00 18.76
CA ILE A 202 -8.12 -15.69 17.78
C ILE A 202 -9.49 -16.06 18.40
N VAL A 203 -10.56 -15.68 17.73
CA VAL A 203 -11.94 -16.04 18.08
C VAL A 203 -12.31 -17.34 17.39
N GLN A 204 -12.66 -18.36 18.18
CA GLN A 204 -12.97 -19.70 17.68
C GLN A 204 -14.26 -19.78 16.84
N ARG A 205 -15.24 -18.94 17.15
CA ARG A 205 -16.54 -18.90 16.46
C ARG A 205 -16.85 -17.46 16.05
N PRO A 206 -16.27 -16.99 14.93
CA PRO A 206 -16.51 -15.63 14.47
C PRO A 206 -17.98 -15.47 14.04
N PRO A 207 -18.56 -14.28 14.18
CA PRO A 207 -19.87 -13.98 13.63
C PRO A 207 -19.84 -14.08 12.10
N ARG A 208 -20.99 -14.37 11.49
CA ARG A 208 -21.13 -14.32 10.03
C ARG A 208 -20.78 -12.93 9.51
N LEU A 209 -20.17 -12.87 8.34
CA LEU A 209 -19.81 -11.67 7.64
C LEU A 209 -20.41 -11.71 6.24
N ASP A 210 -21.13 -10.68 5.88
CA ASP A 210 -21.55 -10.47 4.50
C ASP A 210 -20.39 -9.82 3.74
N LEU A 211 -19.72 -10.61 2.90
CA LEU A 211 -18.60 -10.16 2.11
C LEU A 211 -19.11 -9.43 0.87
N VAL A 212 -18.83 -8.13 0.79
CA VAL A 212 -19.14 -7.31 -0.38
C VAL A 212 -17.86 -7.09 -1.17
N HIS A 213 -17.80 -7.66 -2.36
CA HIS A 213 -16.68 -7.38 -3.25
C HIS A 213 -16.76 -5.95 -3.78
N HIS A 214 -15.66 -5.22 -3.71
CA HIS A 214 -15.48 -3.91 -4.32
C HIS A 214 -14.02 -3.70 -4.71
N ASP A 215 -13.80 -3.17 -5.88
CA ASP A 215 -12.46 -2.81 -6.32
C ASP A 215 -12.03 -1.50 -5.66
N MET A 216 -10.78 -1.47 -5.21
CA MET A 216 -10.15 -0.29 -4.63
C MET A 216 -8.80 -0.06 -5.31
N ASP A 217 -8.50 1.19 -5.59
CA ASP A 217 -7.16 1.62 -5.95
C ASP A 217 -6.32 1.86 -4.69
N ALA A 218 -5.04 1.50 -4.75
CA ALA A 218 -4.14 1.73 -3.64
C ALA A 218 -3.76 3.23 -3.58
N PRO A 219 -3.72 3.86 -2.39
CA PRO A 219 -3.31 5.27 -2.29
C PRO A 219 -1.80 5.44 -2.47
N ALA A 220 -1.39 6.60 -2.99
CA ALA A 220 0.01 7.00 -2.99
C ALA A 220 0.51 7.23 -1.55
N TRP A 221 1.66 6.62 -1.19
CA TRP A 221 2.16 6.70 0.17
C TRP A 221 2.71 8.06 0.57
N TRP A 222 3.21 8.88 -0.36
CA TRP A 222 3.60 10.26 -0.04
C TRP A 222 2.44 11.17 0.41
N HIS A 223 1.18 10.74 0.21
CA HIS A 223 0.01 11.42 0.77
C HIS A 223 -0.17 11.14 2.27
N TYR A 224 0.44 10.09 2.81
CA TYR A 224 0.27 9.63 4.19
C TYR A 224 0.53 10.75 5.20
N ARG A 225 1.66 11.46 5.09
CA ARG A 225 2.05 12.53 6.03
C ARG A 225 1.07 13.71 6.12
N LYS A 226 0.21 13.90 5.11
CA LYS A 226 -0.78 14.99 5.09
C LYS A 226 -2.13 14.56 5.65
N ARG A 227 -2.39 13.26 5.72
CA ARG A 227 -3.67 12.71 6.15
C ARG A 227 -3.70 12.51 7.67
N ARG A 228 -4.89 12.67 8.27
CA ARG A 228 -5.13 12.36 9.68
C ARG A 228 -5.83 11.01 9.87
N SER A 229 -6.29 10.45 8.77
CA SER A 229 -7.06 9.21 8.76
C SER A 229 -6.71 8.37 7.55
N LEU A 230 -6.92 7.07 7.66
CA LEU A 230 -6.70 6.09 6.60
C LEU A 230 -8.01 5.67 5.95
N TYR A 231 -7.89 5.03 4.80
CA TYR A 231 -8.94 4.61 3.87
C TYR A 231 -9.64 5.75 3.13
N ALA A 232 -10.39 5.39 2.08
CA ALA A 232 -11.10 6.36 1.25
C ALA A 232 -12.16 7.15 2.02
N ASP A 233 -12.78 6.54 3.01
CA ASP A 233 -13.80 7.15 3.88
C ASP A 233 -13.23 7.71 5.20
N GLY A 234 -11.92 7.61 5.43
CA GLY A 234 -11.28 8.20 6.61
C GLY A 234 -11.69 7.59 7.95
N PHE A 235 -12.25 6.38 7.97
CA PHE A 235 -12.81 5.82 9.21
C PHE A 235 -11.75 5.38 10.24
N ALA A 236 -10.54 5.09 9.82
CA ALA A 236 -9.48 4.60 10.71
C ALA A 236 -8.43 5.68 11.01
N PRO A 237 -7.85 5.70 12.22
CA PRO A 237 -6.76 6.61 12.54
C PRO A 237 -5.50 6.25 11.76
N GLN A 238 -4.65 7.24 11.50
CA GLN A 238 -3.31 7.05 11.00
C GLN A 238 -2.41 6.48 12.11
N GLY A 239 -1.43 5.65 11.75
CA GLY A 239 -0.42 5.15 12.67
C GLY A 239 0.16 3.80 12.27
N HIS A 240 1.37 3.51 12.75
CA HIS A 240 2.13 2.30 12.42
C HIS A 240 1.38 0.99 12.71
N ARG A 241 0.61 0.92 13.80
CA ARG A 241 -0.18 -0.28 14.13
C ARG A 241 -1.23 -0.57 13.08
N MET A 242 -1.87 0.48 12.55
CA MET A 242 -2.90 0.32 11.52
C MET A 242 -2.34 -0.26 10.20
N LEU A 243 -1.06 -0.02 9.90
CA LEU A 243 -0.39 -0.63 8.75
C LEU A 243 -0.29 -2.16 8.86
N MET A 244 -0.28 -2.70 10.08
CA MET A 244 -0.15 -4.14 10.33
C MET A 244 -1.45 -4.94 10.14
N GLN A 245 -2.61 -4.31 9.97
CA GLN A 245 -3.90 -5.01 9.89
C GLN A 245 -3.98 -6.03 8.74
N PHE A 246 -3.21 -5.83 7.69
CA PHE A 246 -3.13 -6.76 6.55
C PHE A 246 -2.34 -8.05 6.87
N LEU A 247 -1.77 -8.15 8.06
CA LEU A 247 -0.97 -9.29 8.52
C LEU A 247 -1.76 -10.25 9.44
N LEU A 248 -3.08 -10.10 9.54
CA LEU A 248 -3.96 -10.86 10.45
C LEU A 248 -4.20 -12.33 10.06
N VAL A 249 -3.26 -12.97 9.37
CA VAL A 249 -3.35 -14.41 9.12
C VAL A 249 -3.26 -15.19 10.43
N LYS A 250 -3.77 -16.43 10.46
CA LYS A 250 -3.86 -17.22 11.70
C LYS A 250 -2.51 -17.51 12.36
N GLU A 251 -1.44 -17.55 11.57
CA GLU A 251 -0.06 -17.77 12.00
C GLU A 251 0.50 -16.60 12.83
N ASN A 252 -0.08 -15.40 12.67
CA ASN A 252 0.34 -14.19 13.34
C ASN A 252 -0.55 -13.93 14.56
N GLY A 253 -0.12 -14.38 15.72
CA GLY A 253 -0.78 -14.11 17.00
C GLY A 253 -0.42 -12.74 17.59
N PRO A 254 -1.08 -12.32 18.70
CA PRO A 254 -0.86 -11.00 19.34
C PRO A 254 0.61 -10.71 19.66
N GLY A 255 1.39 -11.73 20.04
CA GLY A 255 2.82 -11.60 20.34
C GLY A 255 3.64 -11.10 19.15
N ARG A 256 3.34 -11.60 17.94
CA ARG A 256 4.04 -11.18 16.73
C ARG A 256 3.82 -9.71 16.40
N PHE A 257 2.61 -9.19 16.56
CA PHE A 257 2.32 -7.77 16.32
C PHE A 257 3.11 -6.87 17.29
N ARG A 258 3.27 -7.28 18.55
CA ARG A 258 4.08 -6.54 19.53
C ARG A 258 5.58 -6.63 19.22
N GLU A 259 6.08 -7.78 18.78
CA GLU A 259 7.48 -7.95 18.34
C GLU A 259 7.82 -7.04 17.16
N TRP A 260 6.88 -6.83 16.24
CA TRP A 260 7.09 -6.03 15.04
C TRP A 260 6.82 -4.54 15.22
N GLU A 261 6.36 -4.10 16.37
CA GLU A 261 5.89 -2.72 16.58
C GLU A 261 6.96 -1.68 16.24
N GLU A 262 8.21 -1.88 16.68
CA GLU A 262 9.32 -0.97 16.37
C GLU A 262 9.70 -0.98 14.89
N GLU A 263 9.70 -2.15 14.25
CA GLU A 263 9.94 -2.23 12.80
C GLU A 263 8.84 -1.47 12.02
N PHE A 264 7.59 -1.52 12.47
CA PHE A 264 6.50 -0.79 11.82
C PHE A 264 6.51 0.72 12.10
N ARG A 265 7.10 1.17 13.20
CA ARG A 265 7.45 2.59 13.40
C ARG A 265 8.52 3.04 12.40
N ASP A 266 9.52 2.21 12.15
CA ASP A 266 10.55 2.49 11.15
C ASP A 266 9.94 2.49 9.73
N ILE A 267 9.03 1.55 9.42
CA ILE A 267 8.29 1.53 8.14
C ILE A 267 7.44 2.79 7.98
N GLU A 268 6.71 3.20 9.02
CA GLU A 268 5.95 4.46 9.01
C GLU A 268 6.87 5.66 8.73
N ALA A 269 8.01 5.75 9.41
CA ALA A 269 8.99 6.81 9.17
C ALA A 269 9.50 6.83 7.72
N TRP A 270 9.69 5.66 7.11
CA TRP A 270 10.03 5.59 5.68
C TRP A 270 8.87 6.09 4.81
N ILE A 271 7.63 5.68 5.06
CA ILE A 271 6.45 6.14 4.33
C ILE A 271 6.32 7.67 4.43
N GLU A 272 6.52 8.25 5.62
CA GLU A 272 6.47 9.69 5.86
C GLU A 272 7.60 10.46 5.17
N SER A 273 8.74 9.81 4.93
CA SER A 273 9.89 10.41 4.23
C SER A 273 9.70 10.51 2.71
N LEU A 274 8.67 9.85 2.15
CA LEU A 274 8.44 9.84 0.71
C LEU A 274 7.98 11.20 0.20
N GLU A 275 8.62 11.64 -0.89
CA GLU A 275 8.27 12.87 -1.59
C GLU A 275 7.46 12.57 -2.86
N PRO A 276 6.46 13.40 -3.20
CA PRO A 276 5.73 13.25 -4.44
C PRO A 276 6.65 13.46 -5.66
N PRO A 277 6.49 12.68 -6.72
CA PRO A 277 7.32 12.83 -7.91
C PRO A 277 6.96 14.10 -8.68
N ALA A 278 7.97 14.88 -9.06
CA ALA A 278 7.76 16.00 -9.96
C ALA A 278 7.42 15.53 -11.38
N TRP A 279 6.55 16.28 -12.05
CA TRP A 279 6.21 16.06 -13.46
C TRP A 279 7.47 16.16 -14.34
N PRO A 280 7.83 15.12 -15.11
CA PRO A 280 9.12 15.06 -15.78
C PRO A 280 9.15 15.70 -17.18
N TRP A 281 8.06 16.28 -17.64
CA TRP A 281 7.94 16.86 -18.98
C TRP A 281 7.66 18.38 -18.92
N PRO A 282 7.76 19.10 -20.05
CA PRO A 282 7.44 20.53 -20.08
C PRO A 282 6.04 20.85 -19.59
N VAL A 283 5.89 22.00 -18.95
CA VAL A 283 4.65 22.62 -18.48
C VAL A 283 4.50 24.00 -19.10
N ASP A 284 3.33 24.37 -19.56
CA ASP A 284 2.99 25.73 -19.94
C ASP A 284 2.74 26.58 -18.69
N ALA A 285 3.79 27.24 -18.22
CA ALA A 285 3.74 27.98 -16.96
C ALA A 285 2.67 29.11 -16.93
N PRO A 286 2.46 29.92 -17.98
CA PRO A 286 1.34 30.86 -18.06
C PRO A 286 -0.03 30.20 -17.94
N VAL A 287 -0.23 29.06 -18.60
CA VAL A 287 -1.50 28.30 -18.51
C VAL A 287 -1.67 27.72 -17.11
N ALA A 288 -0.66 27.09 -16.56
CA ALA A 288 -0.68 26.55 -15.20
C ALA A 288 -0.97 27.63 -14.14
N ALA A 289 -0.41 28.85 -14.28
CA ALA A 289 -0.69 29.94 -13.37
C ALA A 289 -2.18 30.37 -13.41
N ARG A 290 -2.80 30.42 -14.60
CA ARG A 290 -4.25 30.64 -14.72
C ARG A 290 -5.04 29.50 -14.09
N GLY A 291 -4.62 28.25 -14.35
CA GLY A 291 -5.22 27.06 -13.79
C GLY A 291 -5.19 27.02 -12.27
N ARG A 292 -4.11 27.50 -11.66
CA ARG A 292 -4.02 27.67 -10.20
C ARG A 292 -5.16 28.54 -9.68
N GLY A 293 -5.41 29.69 -10.30
CA GLY A 293 -6.49 30.58 -9.87
C GLY A 293 -7.89 29.97 -10.01
N VAL A 294 -8.10 29.15 -11.05
CA VAL A 294 -9.36 28.39 -11.21
C VAL A 294 -9.47 27.31 -10.12
N PHE A 295 -8.40 26.53 -9.91
CA PHE A 295 -8.35 25.49 -8.90
C PHE A 295 -8.60 26.03 -7.49
N GLU A 296 -8.00 27.15 -7.13
CA GLU A 296 -8.19 27.77 -5.80
C GLU A 296 -9.63 28.20 -5.56
N ARG A 297 -10.36 28.61 -6.60
CA ARG A 297 -11.79 28.99 -6.48
C ARG A 297 -12.74 27.79 -6.40
N HIS A 298 -12.46 26.71 -7.14
CA HIS A 298 -13.44 25.63 -7.37
C HIS A 298 -13.07 24.30 -6.70
N CYS A 299 -11.79 24.04 -6.39
CA CYS A 299 -11.30 22.73 -5.94
C CYS A 299 -10.67 22.79 -4.55
N ALA A 300 -10.04 23.92 -4.18
CA ALA A 300 -9.23 24.02 -2.98
C ALA A 300 -10.00 23.85 -1.67
N SER A 301 -11.31 24.13 -1.64
CA SER A 301 -12.14 23.91 -0.44
C SER A 301 -12.16 22.45 0.03
N CYS A 302 -11.92 21.49 -0.90
CA CYS A 302 -11.83 20.06 -0.62
C CYS A 302 -10.39 19.56 -0.67
N HIS A 303 -9.61 19.98 -1.69
CA HIS A 303 -8.28 19.43 -1.97
C HIS A 303 -7.12 20.28 -1.40
N GLY A 304 -7.41 21.44 -0.83
CA GLY A 304 -6.40 22.33 -0.26
C GLY A 304 -5.67 23.20 -1.27
N THR A 305 -4.66 23.90 -0.80
CA THR A 305 -3.79 24.78 -1.59
C THR A 305 -2.36 24.23 -1.59
N TYR A 306 -1.56 24.56 -2.61
CA TYR A 306 -0.24 24.01 -2.84
C TYR A 306 0.82 25.08 -3.00
N GLY A 307 2.08 24.72 -2.74
CA GLY A 307 3.21 25.63 -2.72
C GLY A 307 3.47 26.24 -1.33
N PRO A 308 4.32 27.27 -1.21
CA PRO A 308 4.65 27.88 0.08
C PRO A 308 3.40 28.37 0.82
N GLY A 309 3.21 27.90 2.05
CA GLY A 309 2.03 28.22 2.87
C GLY A 309 0.75 27.48 2.48
N GLY A 310 0.84 26.50 1.59
CA GLY A 310 -0.30 25.64 1.23
C GLY A 310 -0.79 24.80 2.43
N ALA A 311 -2.09 24.54 2.47
CA ALA A 311 -2.74 23.76 3.52
C ALA A 311 -3.69 22.72 2.93
N TYR A 312 -3.68 21.53 3.50
CA TYR A 312 -4.60 20.45 3.14
C TYR A 312 -5.66 20.28 4.23
N PRO A 313 -6.98 20.36 3.90
CA PRO A 313 -8.06 20.39 4.92
C PRO A 313 -8.42 19.01 5.48
N ASP A 314 -8.04 17.90 4.81
CA ASP A 314 -8.44 16.52 5.13
C ASP A 314 -9.97 16.38 5.23
N ARG A 315 -10.68 17.00 4.27
CA ARG A 315 -12.15 17.11 4.26
C ARG A 315 -12.79 15.80 3.84
N ILE A 316 -13.75 15.31 4.62
CA ILE A 316 -14.69 14.27 4.20
C ILE A 316 -15.85 14.98 3.47
N VAL A 317 -16.06 14.62 2.21
CA VAL A 317 -17.17 15.11 1.39
C VAL A 317 -18.32 14.12 1.50
N ASP A 318 -19.53 14.62 1.79
CA ASP A 318 -20.72 13.77 1.89
C ASP A 318 -20.90 12.90 0.65
N ILE A 319 -21.32 11.65 0.84
CA ILE A 319 -21.46 10.69 -0.27
C ILE A 319 -22.49 11.13 -1.31
N GLY A 320 -23.53 11.85 -0.90
CA GLY A 320 -24.52 12.45 -1.80
C GLY A 320 -24.00 13.67 -2.54
N GLU A 321 -23.07 14.45 -1.94
CA GLU A 321 -22.43 15.61 -2.56
C GLU A 321 -21.39 15.17 -3.61
N VAL A 322 -20.50 14.22 -3.25
CA VAL A 322 -19.46 13.73 -4.18
C VAL A 322 -20.03 12.83 -5.28
N GLY A 323 -21.11 12.11 -4.99
CA GLY A 323 -21.86 11.29 -5.93
C GLY A 323 -21.11 10.11 -6.56
N THR A 324 -19.86 9.80 -6.13
CA THR A 324 -19.07 8.69 -6.67
C THR A 324 -19.60 7.34 -6.20
N ASP A 325 -19.07 6.24 -6.75
CA ASP A 325 -19.49 4.88 -6.40
C ASP A 325 -19.54 4.67 -4.89
N ARG A 326 -20.67 4.20 -4.40
CA ARG A 326 -20.91 4.06 -2.96
C ARG A 326 -20.76 2.63 -2.43
N VAL A 327 -20.48 1.65 -3.31
CA VAL A 327 -20.40 0.24 -2.90
C VAL A 327 -19.37 0.04 -1.79
N ARG A 328 -18.20 0.67 -1.90
CA ARG A 328 -17.17 0.65 -0.85
C ARG A 328 -17.66 1.32 0.45
N PHE A 329 -18.34 2.43 0.35
CA PHE A 329 -18.86 3.17 1.50
C PHE A 329 -19.89 2.34 2.28
N ASP A 330 -20.81 1.71 1.56
CA ASP A 330 -21.90 0.91 2.11
C ASP A 330 -21.44 -0.49 2.56
N ALA A 331 -20.31 -1.00 2.04
CA ALA A 331 -19.79 -2.33 2.32
C ALA A 331 -19.39 -2.57 3.78
N LEU A 332 -19.08 -1.52 4.54
CA LEU A 332 -18.70 -1.62 5.95
C LEU A 332 -19.78 -1.06 6.85
N SER A 333 -20.25 -1.87 7.78
CA SER A 333 -21.15 -1.42 8.84
C SER A 333 -20.44 -0.52 9.87
N ARG A 334 -21.20 0.25 10.63
CA ARG A 334 -20.68 1.00 11.79
C ARG A 334 -19.92 0.10 12.77
N ARG A 335 -20.43 -1.12 12.96
CA ARG A 335 -19.80 -2.11 13.86
C ARG A 335 -18.41 -2.50 13.37
N GLU A 336 -18.24 -2.80 12.09
CA GLU A 336 -16.94 -3.21 11.53
C GLU A 336 -15.90 -2.10 11.63
N ARG A 337 -16.29 -0.86 11.34
CA ARG A 337 -15.43 0.31 11.55
C ARG A 337 -15.03 0.48 13.01
N ARG A 338 -15.98 0.33 13.94
CA ARG A 338 -15.73 0.41 15.37
C ARG A 338 -14.84 -0.73 15.84
N ASP A 339 -15.12 -1.99 15.47
CA ASP A 339 -14.36 -3.16 15.90
C ASP A 339 -12.86 -3.02 15.53
N LEU A 340 -12.54 -2.44 14.37
CA LEU A 340 -11.17 -2.12 13.99
C LEU A 340 -10.57 -0.99 14.84
N ASN A 341 -11.30 0.11 15.00
CA ASN A 341 -10.81 1.30 15.69
C ASN A 341 -10.62 1.08 17.22
N THR A 342 -11.42 0.22 17.81
CA THR A 342 -11.31 -0.14 19.24
C THR A 342 -10.39 -1.33 19.51
N SER A 343 -9.80 -1.92 18.45
CA SER A 343 -8.78 -2.96 18.58
C SER A 343 -7.41 -2.38 18.88
N TRP A 344 -6.44 -3.27 19.13
CA TRP A 344 -5.03 -2.89 19.28
C TRP A 344 -4.48 -2.01 18.16
N PHE A 345 -5.01 -2.17 16.93
CA PHE A 345 -4.60 -1.34 15.79
C PHE A 345 -4.98 0.14 15.91
N GLY A 346 -6.11 0.44 16.52
CA GLY A 346 -6.58 1.82 16.70
C GLY A 346 -6.03 2.48 17.96
N HIS A 347 -5.27 1.77 18.78
CA HIS A 347 -4.70 2.27 20.03
C HIS A 347 -3.22 2.58 19.88
N PHE A 348 -2.78 3.79 20.25
CA PHE A 348 -1.40 4.27 20.02
C PHE A 348 -0.60 4.52 21.31
N GLY A 349 -1.19 4.31 22.51
CA GLY A 349 -0.53 4.51 23.79
C GLY A 349 0.08 3.24 24.37
N ASP A 350 1.02 3.40 25.33
CA ASP A 350 1.45 2.33 26.21
C ASP A 350 0.29 1.95 27.14
N GLY A 351 0.10 0.68 27.45
CA GLY A 351 -0.99 0.25 28.35
C GLY A 351 -2.29 -0.12 27.64
N TRP A 352 -2.20 -0.76 26.50
CA TRP A 352 -3.37 -1.34 25.86
C TRP A 352 -4.14 -2.26 26.83
N GLY A 353 -5.43 -2.01 27.04
CA GLY A 353 -6.33 -2.73 27.95
C GLY A 353 -6.89 -1.87 29.07
N GLU A 354 -6.19 -0.87 29.57
CA GLU A 354 -6.70 0.04 30.62
C GLU A 354 -7.49 1.22 30.07
N HIS A 355 -7.28 1.60 28.81
CA HIS A 355 -7.89 2.76 28.16
C HIS A 355 -8.64 2.47 26.85
N ALA A 356 -8.79 1.21 26.46
CA ALA A 356 -9.51 0.84 25.23
C ALA A 356 -10.99 1.31 25.22
N ALA A 357 -11.56 1.60 26.37
CA ALA A 357 -12.92 2.12 26.51
C ALA A 357 -13.05 3.65 26.36
N ALA A 358 -11.93 4.38 26.30
CA ALA A 358 -11.91 5.85 26.31
C ALA A 358 -11.58 6.49 24.96
N GLN A 359 -11.42 5.69 23.89
CA GLN A 359 -11.37 6.27 22.55
C GLN A 359 -12.78 6.75 22.19
N GLU A 360 -12.92 8.05 21.99
CA GLU A 360 -14.15 8.65 21.47
C GLU A 360 -14.60 7.87 20.24
N GLU A 361 -15.85 7.43 20.25
CA GLU A 361 -16.47 6.77 19.11
C GLU A 361 -16.39 7.77 17.93
N ARG A 362 -15.46 7.55 17.00
CA ARG A 362 -15.40 8.37 15.80
C ARG A 362 -16.75 8.24 15.10
N GLU A 363 -17.37 9.37 14.82
CA GLU A 363 -18.60 9.37 14.04
C GLU A 363 -18.39 8.58 12.76
N ALA A 364 -19.40 7.81 12.38
CA ALA A 364 -19.35 7.10 11.10
C ALA A 364 -19.12 8.12 9.99
N PRO A 365 -18.16 7.89 9.07
CA PRO A 365 -17.89 8.84 8.00
C PRO A 365 -19.15 9.10 7.20
N ALA A 366 -19.34 10.35 6.76
CA ALA A 366 -20.48 10.76 5.93
C ALA A 366 -20.24 10.50 4.43
N GLY A 367 -19.00 10.21 4.03
CA GLY A 367 -18.63 10.07 2.63
C GLY A 367 -17.17 9.73 2.43
N TYR A 368 -16.54 10.32 1.41
CA TYR A 368 -15.14 10.07 1.07
C TYR A 368 -14.25 11.28 1.37
N VAL A 369 -13.02 10.98 1.78
CA VAL A 369 -11.98 12.00 1.97
C VAL A 369 -11.52 12.49 0.60
N ALA A 370 -11.58 13.79 0.36
CA ALA A 370 -10.94 14.42 -0.79
C ALA A 370 -9.40 14.28 -0.62
N PRO A 371 -8.70 13.54 -1.48
CA PRO A 371 -7.27 13.25 -1.27
C PRO A 371 -6.40 14.48 -1.50
N PRO A 372 -5.18 14.53 -0.89
CA PRO A 372 -4.16 15.46 -1.35
C PRO A 372 -3.80 15.18 -2.81
N LEU A 373 -3.39 16.18 -3.55
CA LEU A 373 -3.11 16.05 -4.99
C LEU A 373 -1.60 16.20 -5.33
N ASP A 374 -0.72 16.15 -4.33
CA ASP A 374 0.71 16.14 -4.58
C ASP A 374 1.10 14.92 -5.43
N GLY A 375 1.82 15.13 -6.52
CA GLY A 375 2.20 14.06 -7.45
C GLY A 375 1.02 13.37 -8.13
N ILE A 376 -0.16 14.02 -8.17
CA ILE A 376 -1.41 13.43 -8.69
C ILE A 376 -1.28 12.91 -10.12
N TRP A 377 -0.43 13.52 -10.92
CA TRP A 377 -0.18 13.10 -12.29
C TRP A 377 0.29 11.64 -12.39
N ALA A 378 1.00 11.15 -11.38
CA ALA A 378 1.59 9.82 -11.38
C ALA A 378 0.62 8.72 -10.90
N THR A 379 -0.46 9.08 -10.19
CA THR A 379 -1.31 8.14 -9.44
C THR A 379 -2.51 7.59 -10.22
N ALA A 380 -2.49 7.71 -11.54
CA ALA A 380 -3.55 7.12 -12.37
C ALA A 380 -3.62 5.59 -12.22
N PRO A 381 -4.84 5.01 -12.24
CA PRO A 381 -6.15 5.59 -12.49
C PRO A 381 -6.70 6.34 -11.28
N TYR A 382 -7.79 7.10 -11.46
CA TYR A 382 -8.36 7.99 -10.45
C TYR A 382 -9.67 7.44 -9.89
N PHE A 383 -10.17 8.13 -8.83
CA PHE A 383 -11.22 7.73 -7.91
C PHE A 383 -10.77 6.60 -6.98
N HIS A 384 -11.49 6.41 -5.87
CA HIS A 384 -11.18 5.40 -4.86
C HIS A 384 -11.19 3.97 -5.40
N ASN A 385 -11.87 3.73 -6.52
CA ASN A 385 -12.01 2.43 -7.18
C ASN A 385 -11.18 2.31 -8.47
N GLY A 386 -10.42 3.35 -8.85
CA GLY A 386 -9.61 3.34 -10.07
C GLY A 386 -10.39 3.38 -11.38
N SER A 387 -11.65 3.87 -11.37
CA SER A 387 -12.54 3.81 -12.54
C SER A 387 -12.23 4.81 -13.65
N VAL A 388 -11.49 5.88 -13.36
CA VAL A 388 -11.24 7.00 -14.27
C VAL A 388 -9.78 7.02 -14.71
N PRO A 389 -9.46 6.80 -16.00
CA PRO A 389 -8.09 6.54 -16.44
C PRO A 389 -7.17 7.75 -16.48
N THR A 390 -7.69 8.98 -16.64
CA THR A 390 -6.87 10.20 -16.76
C THR A 390 -7.49 11.38 -16.01
N LEU A 391 -6.69 12.40 -15.64
CA LEU A 391 -7.19 13.66 -15.06
C LEU A 391 -8.10 14.40 -16.02
N TRP A 392 -7.85 14.29 -17.33
CA TRP A 392 -8.77 14.86 -18.32
C TRP A 392 -10.18 14.29 -18.16
N HIS A 393 -10.32 12.96 -17.97
CA HIS A 393 -11.62 12.32 -17.73
C HIS A 393 -12.22 12.69 -16.35
N VAL A 394 -11.39 13.01 -15.35
CA VAL A 394 -11.92 13.57 -14.09
C VAL A 394 -12.58 14.91 -14.34
N LEU A 395 -11.98 15.76 -15.19
CA LEU A 395 -12.48 17.09 -15.54
C LEU A 395 -13.57 17.08 -16.62
N HIS A 396 -13.80 15.95 -17.29
CA HIS A 396 -14.82 15.80 -18.35
C HIS A 396 -15.72 14.58 -18.05
N PRO A 397 -16.64 14.68 -17.09
CA PRO A 397 -17.46 13.55 -16.64
C PRO A 397 -18.21 12.84 -17.76
N ALA A 398 -18.78 13.59 -18.69
CA ALA A 398 -19.54 13.05 -19.84
C ALA A 398 -18.68 12.24 -20.84
N ALA A 399 -17.35 12.38 -20.80
CA ALA A 399 -16.43 11.68 -21.70
C ALA A 399 -15.78 10.43 -21.07
N ARG A 400 -16.13 10.07 -19.84
CA ARG A 400 -15.57 8.89 -19.15
C ARG A 400 -15.95 7.61 -19.87
N PRO A 401 -14.96 6.73 -20.18
CA PRO A 401 -15.24 5.50 -20.92
C PRO A 401 -16.01 4.49 -20.06
N THR A 402 -16.93 3.74 -20.70
CA THR A 402 -17.66 2.65 -20.04
C THR A 402 -16.78 1.43 -19.84
N VAL A 403 -15.99 1.06 -20.85
CA VAL A 403 -15.00 -0.01 -20.78
C VAL A 403 -13.68 0.52 -21.32
N TRP A 404 -12.61 0.26 -20.59
CA TRP A 404 -11.27 0.63 -21.05
C TRP A 404 -10.23 -0.43 -20.68
N LYS A 405 -9.19 -0.48 -21.49
CA LYS A 405 -8.01 -1.34 -21.28
C LYS A 405 -6.77 -0.49 -21.35
N ARG A 406 -5.92 -0.56 -20.33
CA ARG A 406 -4.65 0.15 -20.34
C ARG A 406 -3.62 -0.53 -21.24
N THR A 407 -2.74 0.25 -21.85
CA THR A 407 -1.49 -0.27 -22.39
C THR A 407 -0.52 -0.58 -21.25
N PRO A 408 0.34 -1.61 -21.32
CA PRO A 408 1.16 -2.04 -20.18
C PRO A 408 2.09 -0.96 -19.60
N THR A 409 2.61 -0.05 -20.43
CA THR A 409 3.60 0.96 -20.04
C THR A 409 3.26 2.37 -20.55
N GLY A 410 2.16 2.51 -21.29
CA GLY A 410 1.79 3.78 -21.91
C GLY A 410 1.30 4.80 -20.89
N TYR A 411 1.68 6.06 -21.12
CA TYR A 411 1.23 7.21 -20.36
C TYR A 411 0.79 8.34 -21.33
N ASP A 412 -0.45 8.77 -21.20
CA ASP A 412 -1.02 9.89 -21.95
C ASP A 412 -0.64 11.22 -21.31
N ARG A 413 0.34 11.92 -21.90
CA ARG A 413 0.82 13.21 -21.41
C ARG A 413 -0.18 14.34 -21.64
N ALA A 414 -1.02 14.23 -22.66
CA ALA A 414 -2.00 15.25 -23.00
C ALA A 414 -3.20 15.18 -22.06
N ARG A 415 -3.70 13.95 -21.79
CA ARG A 415 -4.82 13.72 -20.87
C ARG A 415 -4.38 13.51 -19.42
N VAL A 416 -3.10 13.40 -19.16
CA VAL A 416 -2.47 13.20 -17.85
C VAL A 416 -3.01 11.96 -17.14
N GLY A 417 -2.43 10.80 -17.47
CA GLY A 417 -2.83 9.52 -16.88
C GLY A 417 -2.48 8.32 -17.73
N LEU A 418 -3.25 7.24 -17.59
CA LEU A 418 -3.01 6.01 -18.32
C LEU A 418 -3.28 6.20 -19.81
N GLU A 419 -2.40 5.66 -20.65
CA GLU A 419 -2.76 5.43 -22.06
C GLU A 419 -3.71 4.23 -22.12
N VAL A 420 -4.92 4.46 -22.62
CA VAL A 420 -5.98 3.44 -22.65
C VAL A 420 -6.60 3.29 -24.02
N GLU A 421 -7.02 2.06 -24.33
CA GLU A 421 -7.95 1.75 -25.39
C GLU A 421 -9.37 1.83 -24.80
N GLU A 422 -10.19 2.74 -25.33
CA GLU A 422 -11.57 2.89 -24.94
C GLU A 422 -12.46 1.98 -25.80
N LEU A 423 -13.34 1.22 -25.15
CA LEU A 423 -14.14 0.17 -25.79
C LEU A 423 -15.62 0.39 -25.47
N ALA A 424 -16.48 0.04 -26.44
CA ALA A 424 -17.92 0.06 -26.21
C ALA A 424 -18.41 -1.09 -25.32
N ALA A 425 -17.70 -2.21 -25.32
CA ALA A 425 -18.00 -3.40 -24.53
C ALA A 425 -16.76 -4.29 -24.38
N LEU A 426 -16.80 -5.25 -23.44
CA LEU A 426 -15.74 -6.26 -23.31
C LEU A 426 -15.60 -7.06 -24.62
N PRO A 427 -14.35 -7.32 -25.08
CA PRO A 427 -14.12 -8.11 -26.26
C PRO A 427 -14.58 -9.55 -26.07
N ARG A 428 -14.98 -10.21 -27.15
CA ARG A 428 -15.30 -11.64 -27.16
C ARG A 428 -14.11 -12.44 -27.66
N GLN A 429 -14.05 -13.73 -27.32
CA GLN A 429 -13.10 -14.65 -27.92
C GLN A 429 -13.39 -14.83 -29.43
N PRO A 430 -12.43 -15.31 -30.25
CA PRO A 430 -12.62 -15.55 -31.68
C PRO A 430 -13.78 -16.49 -32.03
N ASP A 431 -14.11 -17.41 -31.12
CA ASP A 431 -15.26 -18.33 -31.21
C ASP A 431 -16.61 -17.69 -30.76
N GLY A 432 -16.61 -16.41 -30.41
CA GLY A 432 -17.77 -15.68 -29.89
C GLY A 432 -18.05 -15.86 -28.40
N GLY A 433 -17.24 -16.68 -27.69
CA GLY A 433 -17.34 -16.92 -26.26
C GLY A 433 -16.94 -15.69 -25.42
N PRO A 434 -17.20 -15.71 -24.10
CA PRO A 434 -16.75 -14.67 -23.19
C PRO A 434 -15.22 -14.67 -23.08
N PRO A 435 -14.59 -13.51 -22.73
CA PRO A 435 -13.15 -13.48 -22.50
C PRO A 435 -12.75 -14.39 -21.33
N THR A 436 -11.52 -14.89 -21.35
CA THR A 436 -10.96 -15.63 -20.20
C THR A 436 -10.96 -14.75 -18.96
N SER A 437 -10.85 -15.35 -17.77
CA SER A 437 -10.78 -14.58 -16.51
C SER A 437 -9.61 -13.61 -16.52
N ALA A 438 -8.44 -14.04 -16.98
CA ALA A 438 -7.26 -13.19 -17.09
C ALA A 438 -7.46 -12.03 -18.07
N GLU A 439 -8.02 -12.29 -19.25
CA GLU A 439 -8.30 -11.24 -20.23
C GLU A 439 -9.36 -10.25 -19.72
N ARG A 440 -10.42 -10.73 -19.08
CA ARG A 440 -11.45 -9.86 -18.49
C ARG A 440 -10.84 -8.91 -17.46
N ARG A 441 -9.90 -9.36 -16.60
CA ARG A 441 -9.25 -8.53 -15.58
C ARG A 441 -8.31 -7.47 -16.16
N ARG A 442 -7.93 -7.54 -17.42
CA ARG A 442 -7.18 -6.49 -18.14
C ARG A 442 -8.05 -5.32 -18.55
N HIS A 443 -9.38 -5.46 -18.45
CA HIS A 443 -10.36 -4.45 -18.82
C HIS A 443 -11.03 -3.91 -17.56
N PHE A 444 -11.18 -2.60 -17.50
CA PHE A 444 -12.01 -1.94 -16.49
C PHE A 444 -13.40 -1.72 -17.09
N ASP A 445 -14.42 -2.33 -16.50
CA ASP A 445 -15.82 -2.23 -16.92
C ASP A 445 -16.59 -1.44 -15.85
N THR A 446 -16.86 -0.16 -16.11
CA THR A 446 -17.51 0.75 -15.17
C THR A 446 -19.00 0.47 -14.95
N SER A 447 -19.58 -0.45 -15.73
CA SER A 447 -20.97 -0.90 -15.54
C SER A 447 -21.14 -1.89 -14.39
N LYS A 448 -20.03 -2.40 -13.83
CA LYS A 448 -20.05 -3.40 -12.75
C LYS A 448 -20.18 -2.74 -11.37
N PRO A 449 -20.85 -3.39 -10.41
CA PRO A 449 -20.92 -2.89 -9.03
C PRO A 449 -19.52 -2.61 -8.45
N GLY A 450 -19.37 -1.50 -7.74
CA GLY A 450 -18.10 -1.07 -7.15
C GLY A 450 -17.11 -0.44 -8.13
N LYS A 451 -17.47 -0.34 -9.42
CA LYS A 451 -16.60 0.17 -10.49
C LYS A 451 -17.15 1.40 -11.20
N SER A 452 -18.23 1.97 -10.72
CA SER A 452 -18.85 3.13 -11.40
C SER A 452 -17.87 4.31 -11.45
N ALA A 453 -17.87 5.00 -12.59
CA ALA A 453 -17.11 6.22 -12.83
C ALA A 453 -17.98 7.50 -12.69
N VAL A 454 -19.19 7.39 -12.11
CA VAL A 454 -20.10 8.52 -11.91
C VAL A 454 -19.62 9.43 -10.77
N GLY A 455 -20.21 10.62 -10.70
CA GLY A 455 -20.00 11.60 -9.63
C GLY A 455 -18.72 12.41 -9.78
N HIS A 456 -18.41 13.23 -8.77
CA HIS A 456 -17.35 14.22 -8.82
C HIS A 456 -17.48 15.14 -10.06
N ASP A 457 -18.70 15.64 -10.28
CA ASP A 457 -19.05 16.42 -11.47
C ASP A 457 -18.84 17.93 -11.26
N PHE A 458 -18.05 18.31 -10.23
CA PHE A 458 -17.75 19.71 -9.88
C PHE A 458 -17.10 20.50 -11.03
N ALA A 459 -16.39 19.81 -11.93
CA ALA A 459 -15.77 20.43 -13.10
C ALA A 459 -16.76 20.84 -14.19
N ASP A 460 -18.03 20.42 -14.12
CA ASP A 460 -19.07 20.86 -15.07
C ASP A 460 -19.39 22.35 -14.95
N ALA A 461 -19.03 22.97 -13.83
CA ALA A 461 -19.12 24.41 -13.64
C ALA A 461 -18.02 25.21 -14.40
N LEU A 462 -17.02 24.54 -14.97
CA LEU A 462 -15.88 25.15 -15.68
C LEU A 462 -16.08 25.10 -17.20
N ASP A 463 -15.63 26.13 -17.89
CA ASP A 463 -15.53 26.08 -19.35
C ASP A 463 -14.29 25.25 -19.80
N ASP A 464 -14.19 24.93 -21.10
CA ASP A 464 -13.11 24.09 -21.64
C ASP A 464 -11.72 24.73 -21.48
N GLY A 465 -11.63 26.07 -21.51
CA GLY A 465 -10.36 26.79 -21.28
C GLY A 465 -9.93 26.72 -19.82
N GLU A 466 -10.87 26.80 -18.88
CA GLU A 466 -10.63 26.63 -17.45
C GLU A 466 -10.23 25.19 -17.12
N LYS A 467 -10.92 24.17 -17.68
CA LYS A 467 -10.55 22.75 -17.54
C LYS A 467 -9.14 22.47 -18.06
N ALA A 468 -8.80 23.00 -19.24
CA ALA A 468 -7.45 22.87 -19.80
C ALA A 468 -6.39 23.53 -18.90
N ALA A 469 -6.68 24.71 -18.35
CA ALA A 469 -5.77 25.41 -17.45
C ALA A 469 -5.60 24.66 -16.11
N VAL A 470 -6.68 24.12 -15.52
CA VAL A 470 -6.60 23.28 -14.32
C VAL A 470 -5.78 22.02 -14.58
N LEU A 471 -5.98 21.35 -15.72
CA LEU A 471 -5.21 20.17 -16.09
C LEU A 471 -3.70 20.48 -16.15
N GLU A 472 -3.32 21.63 -16.70
CA GLU A 472 -1.93 22.08 -16.76
C GLU A 472 -1.36 22.40 -15.37
N TYR A 473 -2.17 23.02 -14.49
CA TYR A 473 -1.78 23.26 -13.11
C TYR A 473 -1.56 21.95 -12.32
N LEU A 474 -2.42 20.94 -12.49
CA LEU A 474 -2.29 19.66 -11.80
C LEU A 474 -0.97 18.93 -12.12
N LYS A 475 -0.33 19.21 -13.25
CA LYS A 475 1.02 18.71 -13.57
C LYS A 475 2.08 19.31 -12.66
N THR A 476 1.83 20.45 -12.03
CA THR A 476 2.80 21.16 -11.18
C THR A 476 2.73 20.76 -9.70
N LEU A 477 1.79 19.92 -9.33
CA LEU A 477 1.56 19.44 -7.94
C LEU A 477 2.38 18.16 -7.61
#